data_89787de0e7285fd80687d7feb5a26b43
#
_entry.id   89787de0e7285fd80687d7feb5a26b43
#
_cell.length_a   1.000
_cell.length_b   1.000
_cell.length_c   1.000
_cell.angle_alpha   90.00
_cell.angle_beta   90.00
_cell.angle_gamma   90.00
#
_symmetry.space_group_name_H-M   'P 1'
#
loop_
_entity.id
_entity.type
_entity.pdbx_description
1 polymer ?
#
loop_
_entity_poly.entity_id
_entity_poly.type
_entity_poly.pdbx_seq_one_letter_code
_entity_poly.pdbx_strand_id
1 'polypeptide(L)'
;DEYHWMDGIGPKEKRKKMINTHWGGVVEDNSFGTHEFFELCRQLGCKTYVNGNLGSGTVREMSEWVEYITFNGVSPMADLRKENGHEDPWTIDYFGVGNENWGCGGNMRPEHYADEYRRYQTYVRNYAGNQPINKICCGPNVDDYEWTKKVMATCFDHCEPRFHGQMDGLSLHYYTLPETEDDWNIKGSATDFTEDIFYQTLKRGYFMEELINRHGAIMDEYDPDKNIGLIVDEWGIWSDVEPGTNPGFLYQQNTMRDAMVASINLNIFNSHCDRISMANLAQAVNVLQALILTEGEKMILTPTYHVFDLYKNHQNAELCYSSIEDEKQEGYNLP
;
A
#
# COMPACT_ATOMS: atom_id res chain seq x y z
N ASP A 1 3.27 -4.93 11.23
CA ASP A 1 2.45 -5.42 12.36
C ASP A 1 3.30 -6.08 13.45
N GLU A 2 4.10 -7.08 13.10
CA GLU A 2 4.99 -7.81 14.03
C GLU A 2 6.45 -7.81 13.56
N TYR A 3 6.75 -7.21 12.39
CA TYR A 3 8.08 -7.14 11.82
C TYR A 3 8.94 -6.12 12.57
N HIS A 4 10.09 -6.56 13.03
CA HIS A 4 11.14 -5.73 13.62
C HIS A 4 12.30 -5.62 12.64
N TRP A 5 12.58 -4.44 12.13
CA TRP A 5 13.53 -4.22 11.03
C TRP A 5 14.96 -4.71 11.34
N MET A 6 15.38 -4.66 12.60
CA MET A 6 16.70 -5.19 13.02
C MET A 6 16.81 -6.70 12.84
N ASP A 7 15.71 -7.44 12.86
CA ASP A 7 15.69 -8.88 12.61
C ASP A 7 15.94 -9.22 11.13
N GLY A 8 15.77 -8.23 10.22
CA GLY A 8 15.95 -8.36 8.77
C GLY A 8 17.25 -7.77 8.22
N ILE A 9 18.26 -7.49 9.05
CA ILE A 9 19.56 -6.96 8.63
C ILE A 9 20.72 -7.87 9.06
N GLY A 10 21.92 -7.59 8.56
CA GLY A 10 23.11 -8.42 8.80
C GLY A 10 23.10 -9.76 8.06
N PRO A 11 24.04 -10.67 8.40
CA PRO A 11 24.18 -11.96 7.74
C PRO A 11 22.89 -12.79 7.81
N LYS A 12 22.40 -13.28 6.68
CA LYS A 12 21.08 -13.97 6.58
C LYS A 12 20.95 -15.17 7.52
N GLU A 13 22.02 -15.92 7.69
CA GLU A 13 22.07 -17.09 8.58
C GLU A 13 21.98 -16.76 10.08
N LYS A 14 22.14 -15.49 10.44
CA LYS A 14 22.05 -14.99 11.82
C LYS A 14 20.77 -14.21 12.08
N ARG A 15 19.97 -13.97 11.05
CA ARG A 15 18.70 -13.22 11.20
C ARG A 15 17.73 -14.00 12.07
N LYS A 16 17.03 -13.26 12.91
CA LYS A 16 16.05 -13.84 13.82
C LYS A 16 14.83 -14.28 13.02
N LYS A 17 14.36 -15.49 13.30
CA LYS A 17 13.13 -16.02 12.71
C LYS A 17 11.91 -15.53 13.48
N MET A 18 10.80 -15.34 12.79
CA MET A 18 9.52 -14.99 13.38
C MET A 18 8.40 -15.90 12.87
N ILE A 19 7.32 -15.98 13.61
CA ILE A 19 6.10 -16.63 13.14
C ILE A 19 5.22 -15.54 12.53
N ASN A 20 4.83 -15.70 11.27
CA ASN A 20 3.83 -14.84 10.67
C ASN A 20 2.45 -15.30 11.12
N THR A 21 1.91 -14.69 12.16
CA THR A 21 0.66 -15.10 12.80
C THR A 21 -0.57 -14.71 11.98
N HIS A 22 -0.49 -13.67 11.19
CA HIS A 22 -1.61 -13.18 10.36
C HIS A 22 -1.70 -13.92 9.02
N TRP A 23 -0.53 -14.26 8.43
CA TRP A 23 -0.49 -14.78 7.06
C TRP A 23 0.21 -16.14 7.01
N GLY A 24 -0.59 -17.18 6.97
CA GLY A 24 -0.14 -18.54 6.75
C GLY A 24 0.35 -19.32 7.98
N GLY A 25 0.60 -18.67 9.11
CA GLY A 25 1.08 -19.32 10.33
C GLY A 25 2.46 -19.97 10.19
N VAL A 26 3.28 -19.48 9.27
CA VAL A 26 4.59 -20.04 8.94
C VAL A 26 5.73 -19.31 9.64
N VAL A 27 6.86 -20.00 9.75
CA VAL A 27 8.10 -19.36 10.24
C VAL A 27 8.79 -18.66 9.08
N GLU A 28 8.97 -17.35 9.21
CA GLU A 28 9.76 -16.53 8.29
C GLU A 28 11.19 -16.37 8.81
N ASP A 29 12.16 -16.39 7.92
CA ASP A 29 13.58 -16.33 8.25
C ASP A 29 14.18 -14.91 8.10
N ASN A 30 13.36 -13.93 7.73
CA ASN A 30 13.76 -12.55 7.48
C ASN A 30 14.88 -12.41 6.44
N SER A 31 14.96 -13.36 5.49
CA SER A 31 15.98 -13.35 4.42
C SER A 31 15.83 -12.22 3.43
N PHE A 32 14.64 -11.61 3.36
CA PHE A 32 14.37 -10.40 2.61
C PHE A 32 14.08 -9.24 3.59
N GLY A 33 15.04 -8.35 3.76
CA GLY A 33 14.95 -7.21 4.67
C GLY A 33 15.38 -5.91 4.01
N THR A 34 15.86 -4.97 4.80
CA THR A 34 16.20 -3.62 4.33
C THR A 34 17.14 -3.62 3.11
N HIS A 35 18.24 -4.34 3.19
CA HIS A 35 19.25 -4.35 2.11
C HIS A 35 18.69 -4.96 0.82
N GLU A 36 17.98 -6.06 0.91
CA GLU A 36 17.38 -6.75 -0.23
C GLU A 36 16.29 -5.89 -0.89
N PHE A 37 15.47 -5.20 -0.07
CA PHE A 37 14.43 -4.30 -0.58
C PHE A 37 15.03 -3.13 -1.38
N PHE A 38 16.01 -2.42 -0.82
CA PHE A 38 16.62 -1.29 -1.51
C PHE A 38 17.40 -1.72 -2.76
N GLU A 39 18.03 -2.91 -2.73
CA GLU A 39 18.68 -3.47 -3.92
C GLU A 39 17.66 -3.81 -5.01
N LEU A 40 16.51 -4.39 -4.65
CA LEU A 40 15.41 -4.64 -5.59
C LEU A 40 14.91 -3.33 -6.22
N CYS A 41 14.64 -2.31 -5.41
CA CYS A 41 14.21 -0.99 -5.90
C CYS A 41 15.25 -0.37 -6.84
N ARG A 42 16.55 -0.48 -6.52
CA ARG A 42 17.65 -0.01 -7.37
C ARG A 42 17.67 -0.72 -8.72
N GLN A 43 17.49 -2.04 -8.74
CA GLN A 43 17.45 -2.82 -9.99
C GLN A 43 16.23 -2.47 -10.84
N LEU A 44 15.07 -2.27 -10.22
CA LEU A 44 13.84 -1.88 -10.90
C LEU A 44 13.83 -0.40 -11.34
N GLY A 45 14.67 0.44 -10.73
CA GLY A 45 14.68 1.88 -10.96
C GLY A 45 13.41 2.59 -10.44
N CYS A 46 12.77 2.04 -9.41
CA CYS A 46 11.55 2.58 -8.83
C CYS A 46 11.83 3.37 -7.55
N LYS A 47 10.86 4.19 -7.13
CA LYS A 47 10.86 4.86 -5.83
C LYS A 47 10.65 3.86 -4.70
N THR A 48 11.01 4.28 -3.49
CA THR A 48 10.92 3.45 -2.29
C THR A 48 9.75 3.88 -1.41
N TYR A 49 8.97 2.91 -0.97
CA TYR A 49 7.93 3.10 0.04
C TYR A 49 8.13 2.06 1.15
N VAL A 50 8.50 2.53 2.34
CA VAL A 50 8.80 1.71 3.51
C VAL A 50 7.78 1.98 4.59
N ASN A 51 7.24 0.94 5.23
CA ASN A 51 6.28 1.07 6.32
C ASN A 51 6.91 0.75 7.67
N GLY A 52 6.81 1.68 8.61
CA GLY A 52 7.23 1.52 9.99
C GLY A 52 6.19 0.78 10.83
N ASN A 53 6.66 -0.10 11.72
CA ASN A 53 5.81 -0.86 12.62
C ASN A 53 5.34 0.02 13.80
N LEU A 54 4.13 0.56 13.69
CA LEU A 54 3.48 1.30 14.77
C LEU A 54 2.72 0.36 15.72
N GLY A 55 2.32 -0.82 15.25
CA GLY A 55 1.50 -1.77 16.01
C GLY A 55 2.22 -2.36 17.22
N SER A 56 3.34 -3.04 17.00
CA SER A 56 4.13 -3.69 18.06
C SER A 56 5.52 -3.09 18.26
N GLY A 57 5.96 -2.20 17.36
CA GLY A 57 7.23 -1.51 17.43
C GLY A 57 7.23 -0.33 18.41
N THR A 58 8.34 0.37 18.46
CA THR A 58 8.51 1.56 19.30
C THR A 58 8.90 2.77 18.46
N VAL A 59 8.62 3.98 18.97
CA VAL A 59 9.07 5.24 18.35
C VAL A 59 10.59 5.24 18.11
N ARG A 60 11.35 4.73 19.07
CA ARG A 60 12.80 4.65 18.94
C ARG A 60 13.22 3.73 17.81
N GLU A 61 12.64 2.55 17.72
CA GLU A 61 12.92 1.58 16.67
C GLU A 61 12.65 2.15 15.29
N MET A 62 11.51 2.83 15.11
CA MET A 62 11.17 3.49 13.86
C MET A 62 12.18 4.61 13.51
N SER A 63 12.54 5.44 14.47
CA SER A 63 13.52 6.51 14.29
C SER A 63 14.92 5.96 13.92
N GLU A 64 15.37 4.91 14.61
CA GLU A 64 16.65 4.25 14.35
C GLU A 64 16.68 3.60 12.96
N TRP A 65 15.54 3.08 12.47
CA TRP A 65 15.47 2.53 11.12
C TRP A 65 15.64 3.61 10.04
N VAL A 66 14.98 4.75 10.20
CA VAL A 66 15.15 5.89 9.27
C VAL A 66 16.58 6.40 9.29
N GLU A 67 17.21 6.48 10.49
CA GLU A 67 18.62 6.85 10.63
C GLU A 67 19.54 5.84 9.94
N TYR A 68 19.31 4.53 10.15
CA TYR A 68 20.05 3.45 9.51
C TYR A 68 20.03 3.56 7.99
N ILE A 69 18.85 3.85 7.43
CA ILE A 69 18.68 3.95 5.99
C ILE A 69 19.30 5.21 5.41
N THR A 70 19.13 6.37 6.06
CA THR A 70 19.33 7.66 5.39
C THR A 70 20.54 8.46 5.85
N PHE A 71 21.09 8.20 7.05
CA PHE A 71 22.14 9.05 7.60
C PHE A 71 23.52 8.72 7.04
N ASN A 72 24.22 9.78 6.56
CA ASN A 72 25.56 9.68 5.96
C ASN A 72 26.69 10.18 6.90
N GLY A 73 26.38 10.42 8.17
CA GLY A 73 27.36 10.85 9.17
C GLY A 73 27.95 9.71 9.99
N VAL A 74 28.47 10.06 11.15
CA VAL A 74 28.95 9.13 12.18
C VAL A 74 27.87 8.99 13.23
N SER A 75 27.30 7.79 13.33
CA SER A 75 26.29 7.46 14.34
C SER A 75 26.18 5.94 14.50
N PRO A 76 25.61 5.45 15.61
CA PRO A 76 25.48 4.01 15.81
C PRO A 76 24.75 3.29 14.67
N MET A 77 23.70 3.89 14.09
CA MET A 77 22.92 3.26 13.04
C MET A 77 23.61 3.35 11.67
N ALA A 78 24.28 4.47 11.37
CA ALA A 78 25.09 4.59 10.16
C ALA A 78 26.30 3.63 10.19
N ASP A 79 26.94 3.49 11.34
CA ASP A 79 28.06 2.56 11.53
C ASP A 79 27.60 1.11 11.39
N LEU A 80 26.43 0.75 11.97
CA LEU A 80 25.83 -0.57 11.81
C LEU A 80 25.47 -0.88 10.35
N ARG A 81 25.00 0.10 9.55
CA ARG A 81 24.75 -0.09 8.12
C ARG A 81 26.06 -0.46 7.40
N LYS A 82 27.14 0.26 7.68
CA LYS A 82 28.47 0.01 7.10
C LYS A 82 29.02 -1.35 7.52
N GLU A 83 28.90 -1.72 8.79
CA GLU A 83 29.26 -3.05 9.29
C GLU A 83 28.49 -4.16 8.56
N ASN A 84 27.23 -3.90 8.17
CA ASN A 84 26.40 -4.81 7.40
C ASN A 84 26.70 -4.75 5.88
N GLY A 85 27.75 -4.04 5.46
CA GLY A 85 28.29 -4.07 4.11
C GLY A 85 27.70 -3.02 3.16
N HIS A 86 27.04 -1.96 3.66
CA HIS A 86 26.55 -0.87 2.82
C HIS A 86 27.06 0.49 3.31
N GLU A 87 28.07 1.01 2.62
CA GLU A 87 28.75 2.25 3.02
C GLU A 87 27.85 3.47 2.88
N ASP A 88 27.23 3.64 1.71
CA ASP A 88 26.40 4.80 1.40
C ASP A 88 24.97 4.65 1.93
N PRO A 89 24.29 5.76 2.31
CA PRO A 89 22.88 5.71 2.67
C PRO A 89 22.00 5.49 1.45
N TRP A 90 20.77 5.02 1.70
CA TRP A 90 19.69 4.99 0.70
C TRP A 90 18.80 6.22 0.82
N THR A 91 17.92 6.36 -0.14
CA THR A 91 16.84 7.35 -0.15
C THR A 91 15.52 6.68 0.22
N ILE A 92 14.75 7.31 1.10
CA ILE A 92 13.34 6.96 1.33
C ILE A 92 12.49 8.02 0.63
N ASP A 93 11.72 7.61 -0.37
CA ASP A 93 10.78 8.52 -1.03
C ASP A 93 9.50 8.67 -0.20
N TYR A 94 8.95 7.55 0.29
CA TYR A 94 7.74 7.50 1.09
C TYR A 94 7.93 6.62 2.33
N PHE A 95 7.39 7.06 3.45
CA PHE A 95 7.45 6.33 4.71
C PHE A 95 6.06 6.25 5.33
N GLY A 96 5.49 5.06 5.36
CA GLY A 96 4.24 4.78 6.05
C GLY A 96 4.45 4.71 7.57
N VAL A 97 3.66 5.44 8.32
CA VAL A 97 3.68 5.44 9.77
C VAL A 97 2.54 4.57 10.28
N GLY A 98 2.77 3.26 10.23
CA GLY A 98 1.78 2.23 10.46
C GLY A 98 1.13 1.72 9.17
N ASN A 99 0.40 0.62 9.30
CA ASN A 99 -0.39 -0.02 8.25
C ASN A 99 -1.55 -0.77 8.89
N GLU A 100 -2.78 -0.59 8.35
CA GLU A 100 -3.99 -1.26 8.84
C GLU A 100 -4.17 -1.21 10.36
N ASN A 101 -3.90 -0.06 10.96
CA ASN A 101 -3.91 0.08 12.41
C ASN A 101 -5.32 -0.08 13.02
N TRP A 102 -6.37 -0.01 12.19
CA TRP A 102 -7.74 -0.39 12.55
C TRP A 102 -7.93 -1.92 12.69
N GLY A 103 -7.06 -2.73 12.09
CA GLY A 103 -7.10 -4.18 12.05
C GLY A 103 -5.82 -4.82 12.58
N CYS A 104 -5.13 -5.60 11.72
CA CYS A 104 -3.93 -6.36 12.09
C CYS A 104 -2.76 -5.48 12.56
N GLY A 105 -2.73 -4.21 12.17
CA GLY A 105 -1.72 -3.24 12.60
C GLY A 105 -1.92 -2.68 14.01
N GLY A 106 -2.84 -3.23 14.83
CA GLY A 106 -2.96 -2.83 16.23
C GLY A 106 -4.37 -2.73 16.80
N ASN A 107 -5.42 -2.96 15.98
CA ASN A 107 -6.83 -2.90 16.39
C ASN A 107 -7.18 -1.62 17.14
N MET A 108 -6.77 -0.48 16.57
CA MET A 108 -6.87 0.83 17.21
C MET A 108 -8.15 1.55 16.81
N ARG A 109 -8.61 2.44 17.68
CA ARG A 109 -9.60 3.45 17.31
C ARG A 109 -8.90 4.59 16.55
N PRO A 110 -9.58 5.30 15.63
CA PRO A 110 -8.96 6.32 14.79
C PRO A 110 -8.30 7.46 15.59
N GLU A 111 -8.89 7.89 16.68
CA GLU A 111 -8.33 8.94 17.53
C GLU A 111 -7.03 8.47 18.21
N HIS A 112 -7.00 7.24 18.69
CA HIS A 112 -5.79 6.67 19.31
C HIS A 112 -4.67 6.51 18.28
N TYR A 113 -5.00 5.99 17.11
CA TYR A 113 -4.02 5.90 16.01
C TYR A 113 -3.48 7.27 15.63
N ALA A 114 -4.35 8.27 15.50
CA ALA A 114 -3.93 9.63 15.12
C ALA A 114 -2.99 10.27 16.16
N ASP A 115 -3.23 10.04 17.46
CA ASP A 115 -2.32 10.48 18.53
C ASP A 115 -0.96 9.76 18.46
N GLU A 116 -0.96 8.44 18.20
CA GLU A 116 0.27 7.68 17.99
C GLU A 116 0.97 8.12 16.68
N TYR A 117 0.24 8.34 15.60
CA TYR A 117 0.78 8.88 14.35
C TYR A 117 1.54 10.18 14.61
N ARG A 118 0.91 11.16 15.28
CA ARG A 118 1.53 12.44 15.63
C ARG A 118 2.83 12.25 16.42
N ARG A 119 2.85 11.30 17.35
CA ARG A 119 4.01 10.97 18.16
C ARG A 119 5.11 10.32 17.33
N TYR A 120 4.80 9.28 16.54
CA TYR A 120 5.78 8.53 15.76
C TYR A 120 6.37 9.37 14.62
N GLN A 121 5.52 10.06 13.85
CA GLN A 121 5.96 10.86 12.72
C GLN A 121 6.93 12.00 13.12
N THR A 122 6.83 12.49 14.35
CA THR A 122 7.74 13.49 14.89
C THR A 122 9.20 13.02 14.88
N TYR A 123 9.42 11.73 14.99
CA TYR A 123 10.75 11.09 15.05
C TYR A 123 11.16 10.44 13.72
N VAL A 124 10.29 10.42 12.72
CA VAL A 124 10.66 10.11 11.34
C VAL A 124 11.27 11.37 10.74
N ARG A 125 12.58 11.48 10.81
CA ARG A 125 13.33 12.70 10.50
C ARG A 125 14.13 12.55 9.21
N ASN A 126 14.31 13.63 8.51
CA ASN A 126 15.25 13.70 7.40
C ASN A 126 16.68 13.85 7.96
N TYR A 127 17.33 12.73 8.27
CA TYR A 127 18.72 12.74 8.75
C TYR A 127 19.72 13.19 7.68
N ALA A 128 19.40 13.02 6.40
CA ALA A 128 20.26 13.45 5.29
C ALA A 128 20.21 14.98 5.05
N GLY A 129 19.18 15.66 5.56
CA GLY A 129 19.01 17.12 5.46
C GLY A 129 18.62 17.64 4.07
N ASN A 130 18.76 16.84 3.03
CA ASN A 130 18.56 17.23 1.63
C ASN A 130 17.47 16.42 0.90
N GLN A 131 16.82 15.52 1.59
CA GLN A 131 15.77 14.65 1.04
C GLN A 131 14.54 14.68 1.94
N PRO A 132 13.44 15.32 1.51
CA PRO A 132 12.19 15.19 2.23
C PRO A 132 11.71 13.73 2.16
N ILE A 133 11.29 13.22 3.30
CA ILE A 133 10.61 11.92 3.41
C ILE A 133 9.12 12.23 3.41
N ASN A 134 8.39 11.76 2.40
CA ASN A 134 6.94 11.88 2.37
C ASN A 134 6.32 10.91 3.36
N LYS A 135 5.61 11.43 4.36
CA LYS A 135 5.00 10.65 5.45
C LYS A 135 3.57 10.28 5.12
N ILE A 136 3.30 8.99 5.12
CA ILE A 136 1.98 8.46 4.84
C ILE A 136 1.32 8.02 6.14
N CYS A 137 0.17 8.62 6.41
CA CYS A 137 -0.68 8.27 7.54
C CYS A 137 -1.58 7.09 7.17
N CYS A 138 -1.75 6.10 8.06
CA CYS A 138 -2.65 4.99 7.83
C CYS A 138 -4.10 5.50 7.77
N GLY A 139 -4.69 5.35 6.61
CA GLY A 139 -6.06 5.73 6.33
C GLY A 139 -7.06 4.59 6.56
N PRO A 140 -8.28 4.73 6.04
CA PRO A 140 -9.39 3.84 6.32
C PRO A 140 -9.31 2.50 5.58
N ASN A 141 -10.09 1.53 6.09
CA ASN A 141 -10.54 0.38 5.33
C ASN A 141 -11.83 0.74 4.59
N VAL A 142 -11.83 0.61 3.28
CA VAL A 142 -13.02 0.80 2.42
C VAL A 142 -13.74 2.12 2.74
N ASP A 143 -14.98 2.06 3.14
CA ASP A 143 -15.91 3.18 3.39
C ASP A 143 -15.98 3.62 4.87
N ASP A 144 -14.95 3.32 5.65
CA ASP A 144 -14.87 3.88 7.02
C ASP A 144 -14.54 5.39 6.97
N TYR A 145 -15.52 6.18 6.53
CA TYR A 145 -15.42 7.63 6.46
C TYR A 145 -15.22 8.28 7.84
N GLU A 146 -15.67 7.62 8.91
CA GLU A 146 -15.43 8.08 10.27
C GLU A 146 -13.95 7.95 10.65
N TRP A 147 -13.24 6.91 10.18
CA TRP A 147 -11.80 6.83 10.35
C TRP A 147 -11.10 8.05 9.72
N THR A 148 -11.37 8.32 8.45
CA THR A 148 -10.77 9.47 7.76
C THR A 148 -11.06 10.78 8.49
N LYS A 149 -12.32 11.01 8.82
CA LYS A 149 -12.75 12.25 9.52
C LYS A 149 -12.02 12.45 10.86
N LYS A 150 -11.96 11.41 11.68
CA LYS A 150 -11.36 11.49 13.01
C LYS A 150 -9.85 11.58 12.98
N VAL A 151 -9.21 10.86 12.05
CA VAL A 151 -7.75 10.94 11.85
C VAL A 151 -7.36 12.33 11.38
N MET A 152 -8.04 12.88 10.36
CA MET A 152 -7.78 14.23 9.88
C MET A 152 -8.02 15.26 10.99
N ALA A 153 -9.17 15.21 11.67
CA ALA A 153 -9.48 16.13 12.77
C ALA A 153 -8.41 16.11 13.86
N THR A 154 -8.02 14.93 14.33
CA THR A 154 -7.04 14.78 15.43
C THR A 154 -5.64 15.22 14.99
N CYS A 155 -5.22 14.88 13.77
CA CYS A 155 -3.90 15.26 13.26
C CYS A 155 -3.77 16.79 13.04
N PHE A 156 -4.88 17.47 12.72
CA PHE A 156 -4.87 18.92 12.47
C PHE A 156 -5.27 19.74 13.69
N ASP A 157 -5.76 19.11 14.77
CA ASP A 157 -6.10 19.83 15.99
C ASP A 157 -4.85 20.28 16.75
N HIS A 158 -4.74 21.60 16.97
CA HIS A 158 -3.61 22.23 17.68
C HIS A 158 -2.22 21.76 17.22
N CYS A 159 -2.09 21.40 15.95
CA CYS A 159 -0.81 20.98 15.35
C CYS A 159 0.03 22.20 14.98
N GLU A 160 1.32 22.18 15.32
CA GLU A 160 2.32 23.15 14.85
C GLU A 160 3.11 22.56 13.68
N PRO A 161 2.63 22.69 12.43
CA PRO A 161 3.20 22.00 11.27
C PRO A 161 4.69 22.30 11.05
N ARG A 162 5.10 23.52 11.34
CA ARG A 162 6.49 23.99 11.20
C ARG A 162 7.49 23.21 12.06
N PHE A 163 7.06 22.59 13.16
CA PHE A 163 7.94 21.86 14.06
C PHE A 163 7.88 20.36 13.87
N HIS A 164 6.70 19.83 13.54
CA HIS A 164 6.46 18.39 13.60
C HIS A 164 6.08 17.83 12.24
N GLY A 165 5.76 18.68 11.28
CA GLY A 165 5.19 18.28 10.02
C GLY A 165 3.77 17.74 10.19
N GLN A 166 3.15 17.51 9.08
CA GLN A 166 1.88 16.83 8.97
C GLN A 166 2.08 15.57 8.14
N MET A 167 1.01 14.98 7.64
CA MET A 167 1.11 13.94 6.64
C MET A 167 1.28 14.56 5.24
N ASP A 168 1.98 13.84 4.38
CA ASP A 168 2.06 14.12 2.94
C ASP A 168 1.06 13.26 2.17
N GLY A 169 0.55 12.21 2.81
CA GLY A 169 -0.49 11.35 2.26
C GLY A 169 -1.30 10.63 3.33
N LEU A 170 -2.52 10.26 2.97
CA LEU A 170 -3.42 9.39 3.73
C LEU A 170 -3.67 8.13 2.91
N SER A 171 -3.45 6.94 3.49
CA SER A 171 -3.67 5.70 2.75
C SER A 171 -5.14 5.33 2.62
N LEU A 172 -5.45 4.44 1.69
CA LEU A 172 -6.79 3.84 1.50
C LEU A 172 -6.63 2.42 1.01
N HIS A 173 -7.30 1.47 1.66
CA HIS A 173 -7.38 0.08 1.23
C HIS A 173 -8.77 -0.26 0.72
N TYR A 174 -8.84 -0.85 -0.47
CA TYR A 174 -10.06 -1.40 -1.01
C TYR A 174 -9.80 -2.63 -1.87
N TYR A 175 -10.36 -3.76 -1.45
CA TYR A 175 -10.36 -4.99 -2.24
C TYR A 175 -11.74 -5.26 -2.85
N THR A 176 -11.78 -5.47 -4.16
CA THR A 176 -12.99 -5.86 -4.87
C THR A 176 -13.25 -7.35 -4.66
N LEU A 177 -14.33 -7.70 -3.98
CA LEU A 177 -14.76 -9.09 -3.80
C LEU A 177 -15.64 -9.53 -4.98
N PRO A 178 -15.35 -10.66 -5.67
CA PRO A 178 -16.10 -11.08 -6.84
C PRO A 178 -17.55 -11.47 -6.57
N GLU A 179 -17.82 -12.21 -5.51
CA GLU A 179 -19.14 -12.82 -5.28
C GLU A 179 -20.09 -11.93 -4.50
N THR A 180 -19.61 -11.25 -3.44
CA THR A 180 -20.45 -10.42 -2.57
C THR A 180 -19.69 -9.23 -2.00
N GLU A 181 -20.40 -8.15 -1.63
CA GLU A 181 -19.87 -7.00 -0.92
C GLU A 181 -20.03 -7.14 0.60
N ASP A 182 -20.91 -8.05 1.05
CA ASP A 182 -21.41 -8.08 2.43
C ASP A 182 -20.71 -9.11 3.33
N ASP A 183 -19.98 -10.06 2.76
CA ASP A 183 -19.36 -11.14 3.53
C ASP A 183 -17.95 -11.50 3.03
N TRP A 184 -16.95 -11.12 3.80
CA TRP A 184 -15.54 -11.44 3.55
C TRP A 184 -15.23 -12.94 3.48
N ASN A 185 -16.12 -13.79 3.98
CA ASN A 185 -15.97 -15.25 3.90
C ASN A 185 -16.43 -15.83 2.56
N ILE A 186 -17.12 -15.03 1.74
CA ILE A 186 -17.64 -15.44 0.43
C ILE A 186 -17.03 -14.55 -0.63
N LYS A 187 -15.84 -14.90 -1.10
CA LYS A 187 -15.12 -14.11 -2.11
C LYS A 187 -15.40 -14.57 -3.54
N GLY A 188 -15.59 -15.87 -3.71
CA GLY A 188 -15.81 -16.49 -4.99
C GLY A 188 -14.53 -16.93 -5.71
N SER A 189 -14.70 -17.89 -6.64
CA SER A 189 -13.57 -18.46 -7.38
C SER A 189 -12.84 -17.45 -8.24
N ALA A 190 -11.53 -17.60 -8.29
CA ALA A 190 -10.68 -16.81 -9.18
C ALA A 190 -10.91 -17.16 -10.67
N THR A 191 -11.28 -18.40 -11.00
CA THR A 191 -11.33 -18.90 -12.37
C THR A 191 -12.67 -19.51 -12.78
N ASP A 192 -13.45 -20.04 -11.82
CA ASP A 192 -14.76 -20.67 -12.09
C ASP A 192 -15.88 -19.69 -11.70
N PHE A 193 -16.33 -18.88 -12.65
CA PHE A 193 -17.37 -17.88 -12.45
C PHE A 193 -18.25 -17.74 -13.70
N THR A 194 -19.49 -17.30 -13.47
CA THR A 194 -20.45 -17.05 -14.55
C THR A 194 -20.20 -15.68 -15.20
N GLU A 195 -20.81 -15.46 -16.37
CA GLU A 195 -20.81 -14.14 -17.02
C GLU A 195 -21.41 -13.05 -16.11
N ASP A 196 -22.45 -13.39 -15.36
CA ASP A 196 -23.08 -12.47 -14.41
C ASP A 196 -22.10 -12.03 -13.31
N ILE A 197 -21.37 -12.97 -12.68
CA ILE A 197 -20.33 -12.66 -11.68
C ILE A 197 -19.20 -11.84 -12.29
N PHE A 198 -18.81 -12.11 -13.54
CA PHE A 198 -17.83 -11.28 -14.24
C PHE A 198 -18.25 -9.82 -14.25
N TYR A 199 -19.45 -9.50 -14.78
CA TYR A 199 -19.92 -8.12 -14.89
C TYR A 199 -20.21 -7.48 -13.53
N GLN A 200 -20.72 -8.23 -12.56
CA GLN A 200 -20.90 -7.74 -11.20
C GLN A 200 -19.57 -7.36 -10.55
N THR A 201 -18.52 -8.16 -10.75
CA THR A 201 -17.17 -7.82 -10.26
C THR A 201 -16.67 -6.52 -10.87
N LEU A 202 -16.85 -6.33 -12.20
CA LEU A 202 -16.47 -5.06 -12.84
C LEU A 202 -17.24 -3.88 -12.23
N LYS A 203 -18.54 -4.04 -12.02
CA LYS A 203 -19.38 -3.01 -11.40
C LYS A 203 -18.90 -2.65 -10.00
N ARG A 204 -18.51 -3.64 -9.19
CA ARG A 204 -17.93 -3.39 -7.85
C ARG A 204 -16.59 -2.65 -7.93
N GLY A 205 -15.79 -2.90 -8.98
CA GLY A 205 -14.57 -2.14 -9.22
C GLY A 205 -14.80 -0.63 -9.33
N TYR A 206 -15.96 -0.20 -9.82
CA TYR A 206 -16.34 1.22 -9.89
C TYR A 206 -16.63 1.86 -8.52
N PHE A 207 -16.84 1.09 -7.46
CA PHE A 207 -17.01 1.64 -6.12
C PHE A 207 -15.81 2.47 -5.66
N MET A 208 -14.64 2.21 -6.21
CA MET A 208 -13.43 3.03 -5.99
C MET A 208 -13.68 4.52 -6.28
N GLU A 209 -14.49 4.85 -7.28
CA GLU A 209 -14.87 6.23 -7.61
C GLU A 209 -15.60 6.93 -6.45
N GLU A 210 -16.55 6.23 -5.83
CA GLU A 210 -17.27 6.75 -4.65
C GLU A 210 -16.34 6.92 -3.46
N LEU A 211 -15.47 5.94 -3.20
CA LEU A 211 -14.51 6.00 -2.10
C LEU A 211 -13.59 7.22 -2.22
N ILE A 212 -12.99 7.43 -3.39
CA ILE A 212 -12.11 8.56 -3.64
C ILE A 212 -12.85 9.88 -3.45
N ASN A 213 -14.04 10.02 -4.01
CA ASN A 213 -14.84 11.24 -3.89
C ASN A 213 -15.20 11.56 -2.45
N ARG A 214 -15.65 10.56 -1.67
CA ARG A 214 -16.10 10.77 -0.29
C ARG A 214 -14.96 10.98 0.70
N HIS A 215 -13.90 10.19 0.62
CA HIS A 215 -12.69 10.41 1.42
C HIS A 215 -12.02 11.74 1.05
N GLY A 216 -11.92 12.02 -0.25
CA GLY A 216 -11.40 13.28 -0.76
C GLY A 216 -12.15 14.51 -0.25
N ALA A 217 -13.48 14.45 -0.23
CA ALA A 217 -14.30 15.53 0.31
C ALA A 217 -14.05 15.79 1.80
N ILE A 218 -13.84 14.73 2.60
CA ILE A 218 -13.46 14.89 4.01
C ILE A 218 -12.05 15.50 4.13
N MET A 219 -11.11 15.07 3.29
CA MET A 219 -9.75 15.63 3.29
C MET A 219 -9.76 17.11 2.89
N ASP A 220 -10.62 17.52 1.96
CA ASP A 220 -10.75 18.91 1.50
C ASP A 220 -11.18 19.89 2.62
N GLU A 221 -11.84 19.40 3.69
CA GLU A 221 -12.17 20.20 4.87
C GLU A 221 -10.92 20.68 5.63
N TYR A 222 -9.82 19.91 5.57
CA TYR A 222 -8.56 20.16 6.28
C TYR A 222 -7.43 20.59 5.36
N ASP A 223 -7.49 20.21 4.11
CA ASP A 223 -6.49 20.49 3.07
C ASP A 223 -7.17 20.87 1.75
N PRO A 224 -7.77 22.08 1.68
CA PRO A 224 -8.47 22.54 0.47
C PRO A 224 -7.55 22.75 -0.74
N ASP A 225 -6.25 22.95 -0.50
CA ASP A 225 -5.25 23.12 -1.55
C ASP A 225 -4.73 21.77 -2.10
N LYS A 226 -5.22 20.64 -1.58
CA LYS A 226 -4.88 19.27 -2.00
C LYS A 226 -3.37 18.98 -1.96
N ASN A 227 -2.69 19.45 -0.91
CA ASN A 227 -1.27 19.14 -0.69
C ASN A 227 -1.05 17.73 -0.14
N ILE A 228 -2.06 17.15 0.52
CA ILE A 228 -2.03 15.80 1.07
C ILE A 228 -2.61 14.85 0.04
N GLY A 229 -1.77 13.95 -0.48
CA GLY A 229 -2.22 12.92 -1.43
C GLY A 229 -3.10 11.85 -0.78
N LEU A 230 -4.11 11.38 -1.50
CA LEU A 230 -4.75 10.10 -1.19
C LEU A 230 -3.90 9.00 -1.84
N ILE A 231 -3.48 8.03 -1.04
CA ILE A 231 -2.58 6.95 -1.41
C ILE A 231 -3.37 5.64 -1.38
N VAL A 232 -3.76 5.13 -2.52
CA VAL A 232 -4.46 3.83 -2.59
C VAL A 232 -3.41 2.73 -2.61
N ASP A 233 -2.84 2.43 -1.44
CA ASP A 233 -1.66 1.58 -1.33
C ASP A 233 -1.96 0.08 -1.20
N GLU A 234 -3.25 -0.30 -1.04
CA GLU A 234 -3.70 -1.66 -1.24
C GLU A 234 -5.04 -1.68 -2.00
N TRP A 235 -5.04 -2.29 -3.18
CA TRP A 235 -6.24 -2.47 -3.99
C TRP A 235 -6.09 -3.64 -4.94
N GLY A 236 -7.20 -4.12 -5.46
CA GLY A 236 -7.27 -5.22 -6.43
C GLY A 236 -8.42 -6.16 -6.12
N ILE A 237 -8.51 -7.26 -6.85
CA ILE A 237 -9.47 -8.32 -6.60
C ILE A 237 -8.93 -9.27 -5.51
N TRP A 238 -9.80 -9.63 -4.57
CA TRP A 238 -9.54 -10.68 -3.60
C TRP A 238 -10.54 -11.82 -3.81
N SER A 239 -10.06 -12.89 -4.44
CA SER A 239 -10.82 -14.13 -4.66
C SER A 239 -10.51 -15.17 -3.59
N ASP A 240 -11.24 -16.27 -3.59
CA ASP A 240 -10.85 -17.46 -2.84
C ASP A 240 -9.46 -17.95 -3.31
N VAL A 241 -8.69 -18.49 -2.38
CA VAL A 241 -7.37 -19.03 -2.69
C VAL A 241 -7.47 -20.29 -3.56
N GLU A 242 -6.45 -20.53 -4.36
CA GLU A 242 -6.38 -21.74 -5.17
C GLU A 242 -6.44 -23.00 -4.28
N PRO A 243 -7.28 -23.99 -4.63
CA PRO A 243 -7.41 -25.23 -3.88
C PRO A 243 -6.06 -25.95 -3.69
N GLY A 244 -5.79 -26.38 -2.46
CA GLY A 244 -4.55 -27.09 -2.11
C GLY A 244 -3.37 -26.21 -1.73
N THR A 245 -3.53 -24.87 -1.78
CA THR A 245 -2.53 -23.93 -1.28
C THR A 245 -2.80 -23.56 0.19
N ASN A 246 -1.80 -22.97 0.87
CA ASN A 246 -2.01 -22.45 2.21
C ASN A 246 -2.95 -21.23 2.14
N PRO A 247 -4.11 -21.24 2.81
CA PRO A 247 -5.07 -20.13 2.71
C PRO A 247 -4.50 -18.77 3.11
N GLY A 248 -3.57 -18.74 4.05
CA GLY A 248 -2.96 -17.49 4.50
C GLY A 248 -1.91 -16.94 3.54
N PHE A 249 -1.54 -17.63 2.49
CA PHE A 249 -0.65 -17.10 1.45
C PHE A 249 -1.40 -16.32 0.38
N LEU A 250 -2.72 -16.36 0.38
CA LEU A 250 -3.58 -15.60 -0.52
C LEU A 250 -3.22 -15.78 -2.01
N TYR A 251 -2.75 -16.98 -2.37
CA TYR A 251 -2.45 -17.30 -3.75
C TYR A 251 -3.74 -17.55 -4.53
N GLN A 252 -3.95 -16.78 -5.59
CA GLN A 252 -5.08 -16.91 -6.51
C GLN A 252 -4.60 -16.82 -7.96
N GLN A 253 -5.28 -17.53 -8.85
CA GLN A 253 -5.06 -17.41 -10.29
C GLN A 253 -5.66 -16.06 -10.78
N ASN A 254 -4.97 -15.40 -11.70
CA ASN A 254 -5.43 -14.14 -12.28
C ASN A 254 -5.99 -14.34 -13.70
N THR A 255 -7.09 -13.68 -14.01
CA THR A 255 -7.83 -13.79 -15.29
C THR A 255 -8.01 -12.42 -15.95
N MET A 256 -8.73 -12.40 -17.08
CA MET A 256 -9.13 -11.14 -17.73
C MET A 256 -10.08 -10.30 -16.88
N ARG A 257 -10.84 -10.92 -15.97
CA ARG A 257 -11.70 -10.19 -15.01
C ARG A 257 -10.85 -9.28 -14.12
N ASP A 258 -9.73 -9.81 -13.59
CA ASP A 258 -8.78 -9.06 -12.78
C ASP A 258 -8.15 -7.91 -13.57
N ALA A 259 -7.75 -8.17 -14.81
CA ALA A 259 -7.20 -7.14 -15.71
C ALA A 259 -8.21 -6.01 -15.99
N MET A 260 -9.46 -6.33 -16.20
CA MET A 260 -10.50 -5.33 -16.44
C MET A 260 -10.78 -4.46 -15.22
N VAL A 261 -10.84 -5.06 -14.01
CA VAL A 261 -10.96 -4.28 -12.77
C VAL A 261 -9.73 -3.38 -12.57
N ALA A 262 -8.52 -3.89 -12.83
CA ALA A 262 -7.32 -3.06 -12.76
C ALA A 262 -7.38 -1.88 -13.74
N SER A 263 -7.85 -2.10 -14.97
CA SER A 263 -8.02 -1.03 -15.96
C SER A 263 -9.03 0.02 -15.50
N ILE A 264 -10.18 -0.41 -14.97
CA ILE A 264 -11.21 0.49 -14.42
C ILE A 264 -10.59 1.36 -13.30
N ASN A 265 -9.93 0.74 -12.34
CA ASN A 265 -9.36 1.46 -11.20
C ASN A 265 -8.24 2.41 -11.64
N LEU A 266 -7.35 2.00 -12.54
CA LEU A 266 -6.30 2.89 -13.07
C LEU A 266 -6.88 4.09 -13.83
N ASN A 267 -7.99 3.92 -14.56
CA ASN A 267 -8.70 5.05 -15.18
C ASN A 267 -9.25 6.00 -14.11
N ILE A 268 -9.88 5.47 -13.07
CA ILE A 268 -10.39 6.27 -11.95
C ILE A 268 -9.25 7.04 -11.28
N PHE A 269 -8.12 6.38 -10.94
CA PHE A 269 -6.98 7.04 -10.33
C PHE A 269 -6.42 8.17 -11.18
N ASN A 270 -6.27 7.95 -12.49
CA ASN A 270 -5.83 8.98 -13.41
C ASN A 270 -6.81 10.15 -13.48
N SER A 271 -8.12 9.91 -13.45
CA SER A 271 -9.15 10.95 -13.46
C SER A 271 -9.15 11.82 -12.20
N HIS A 272 -8.66 11.27 -11.09
CA HIS A 272 -8.54 11.95 -9.78
C HIS A 272 -7.09 12.29 -9.42
N CYS A 273 -6.22 12.51 -10.41
CA CYS A 273 -4.80 12.80 -10.20
C CYS A 273 -4.52 14.11 -9.45
N ASP A 274 -5.53 14.94 -9.23
CA ASP A 274 -5.48 16.12 -8.36
C ASP A 274 -5.46 15.78 -6.87
N ARG A 275 -5.94 14.58 -6.49
CA ARG A 275 -5.93 14.09 -5.11
C ARG A 275 -5.17 12.76 -4.97
N ILE A 276 -5.25 11.86 -5.95
CA ILE A 276 -4.52 10.59 -5.94
C ILE A 276 -3.07 10.81 -6.32
N SER A 277 -2.15 10.54 -5.40
CA SER A 277 -0.71 10.68 -5.63
C SER A 277 -0.01 9.36 -5.88
N MET A 278 -0.60 8.23 -5.45
CA MET A 278 -0.02 6.89 -5.62
C MET A 278 -1.13 5.83 -5.56
N ALA A 279 -0.96 4.76 -6.33
CA ALA A 279 -1.81 3.58 -6.27
C ALA A 279 -0.94 2.31 -6.42
N ASN A 280 -0.93 1.46 -5.39
CA ASN A 280 -0.10 0.26 -5.32
C ASN A 280 -0.97 -0.98 -5.32
N LEU A 281 -0.91 -1.75 -6.41
CA LEU A 281 -1.66 -3.00 -6.53
C LEU A 281 -1.17 -4.03 -5.50
N ALA A 282 -2.06 -4.74 -4.88
CA ALA A 282 -1.74 -5.87 -4.02
C ALA A 282 -1.93 -7.22 -4.76
N GLN A 283 -0.79 -7.90 -5.07
CA GLN A 283 0.57 -7.51 -4.82
C GLN A 283 1.42 -7.80 -6.09
N ALA A 284 2.74 -7.66 -5.99
CA ALA A 284 3.59 -7.82 -7.18
C ALA A 284 3.72 -9.28 -7.63
N VAL A 285 3.94 -10.24 -6.71
CA VAL A 285 4.27 -11.64 -7.02
C VAL A 285 3.48 -12.62 -6.13
N ASN A 286 2.80 -13.57 -6.73
CA ASN A 286 2.15 -14.73 -6.11
C ASN A 286 1.05 -14.47 -5.07
N VAL A 287 0.71 -13.24 -4.77
CA VAL A 287 -0.25 -12.90 -3.72
C VAL A 287 -1.36 -12.05 -4.31
N LEU A 288 -2.61 -12.41 -4.02
CA LEU A 288 -3.80 -11.67 -4.46
C LEU A 288 -3.81 -11.43 -5.97
N GLN A 289 -4.16 -10.22 -6.42
CA GLN A 289 -4.10 -9.84 -7.82
C GLN A 289 -2.64 -9.56 -8.25
N ALA A 290 -1.85 -10.62 -8.41
CA ALA A 290 -0.43 -10.49 -8.71
C ALA A 290 -0.16 -10.06 -10.16
N LEU A 291 0.90 -9.29 -10.36
CA LEU A 291 1.42 -9.00 -11.72
C LEU A 291 2.16 -10.21 -12.29
N ILE A 292 2.84 -10.97 -11.44
CA ILE A 292 3.72 -12.07 -11.82
C ILE A 292 3.39 -13.29 -10.97
N LEU A 293 3.29 -14.45 -11.60
CA LEU A 293 3.22 -15.74 -10.90
C LEU A 293 4.50 -16.52 -11.16
N THR A 294 5.04 -17.12 -10.10
CA THR A 294 6.28 -17.90 -10.14
C THR A 294 6.10 -19.25 -9.47
N GLU A 295 6.76 -20.28 -10.03
CA GLU A 295 6.89 -21.60 -9.44
C GLU A 295 8.29 -22.15 -9.75
N GLY A 296 9.16 -22.20 -8.74
CA GLY A 296 10.57 -22.54 -8.94
C GLY A 296 11.25 -21.59 -9.93
N GLU A 297 11.77 -22.13 -11.02
CA GLU A 297 12.43 -21.35 -12.08
C GLU A 297 11.46 -20.81 -13.16
N LYS A 298 10.18 -21.15 -13.06
CA LYS A 298 9.15 -20.72 -14.01
C LYS A 298 8.54 -19.40 -13.58
N MET A 299 8.24 -18.57 -14.56
CA MET A 299 7.56 -17.29 -14.37
C MET A 299 6.55 -17.06 -15.50
N ILE A 300 5.40 -16.51 -15.16
CA ILE A 300 4.44 -15.99 -16.12
C ILE A 300 4.02 -14.57 -15.75
N LEU A 301 3.73 -13.78 -16.77
CA LEU A 301 3.11 -12.47 -16.63
C LEU A 301 1.59 -12.62 -16.69
N THR A 302 0.89 -12.07 -15.70
CA THR A 302 -0.57 -12.17 -15.65
C THR A 302 -1.24 -11.19 -16.63
N PRO A 303 -2.54 -11.34 -16.93
CA PRO A 303 -3.27 -10.32 -17.68
C PRO A 303 -3.17 -8.91 -17.05
N THR A 304 -3.14 -8.84 -15.72
CA THR A 304 -2.97 -7.57 -14.98
C THR A 304 -1.61 -6.91 -15.25
N TYR A 305 -0.53 -7.69 -15.39
CA TYR A 305 0.77 -7.15 -15.79
C TYR A 305 0.68 -6.38 -17.11
N HIS A 306 0.00 -6.94 -18.09
CA HIS A 306 -0.14 -6.30 -19.40
C HIS A 306 -0.95 -5.00 -19.34
N VAL A 307 -1.92 -4.90 -18.43
CA VAL A 307 -2.61 -3.62 -18.17
C VAL A 307 -1.60 -2.58 -17.66
N PHE A 308 -0.80 -2.93 -16.65
CA PHE A 308 0.23 -2.01 -16.13
C PHE A 308 1.26 -1.61 -17.21
N ASP A 309 1.65 -2.54 -18.07
CA ASP A 309 2.56 -2.23 -19.20
C ASP A 309 1.94 -1.24 -20.19
N LEU A 310 0.64 -1.32 -20.45
CA LEU A 310 -0.10 -0.34 -21.27
C LEU A 310 -0.16 1.03 -20.57
N TYR A 311 -0.32 1.08 -19.25
CA TYR A 311 -0.48 2.31 -18.48
C TYR A 311 0.86 2.99 -18.09
N LYS A 312 2.00 2.35 -18.27
CA LYS A 312 3.31 2.90 -17.86
C LYS A 312 3.64 4.30 -18.39
N ASN A 313 3.06 4.67 -19.54
CA ASN A 313 3.27 5.98 -20.17
C ASN A 313 2.40 7.10 -19.55
N HIS A 314 1.45 6.77 -18.66
CA HIS A 314 0.60 7.74 -17.98
C HIS A 314 1.31 8.37 -16.76
N GLN A 315 2.40 7.77 -16.29
CA GLN A 315 3.17 8.33 -15.18
C GLN A 315 3.84 9.65 -15.58
N ASN A 316 3.67 10.68 -14.76
CA ASN A 316 4.16 12.05 -15.00
C ASN A 316 3.61 12.69 -16.30
N ALA A 317 2.49 12.22 -16.82
CA ALA A 317 1.81 12.80 -17.96
C ALA A 317 0.75 13.82 -17.51
N GLU A 318 0.33 14.69 -18.43
CA GLU A 318 -0.79 15.59 -18.19
C GLU A 318 -2.10 14.90 -18.55
N LEU A 319 -3.10 14.99 -17.64
CA LEU A 319 -4.43 14.49 -17.87
C LEU A 319 -5.15 15.39 -18.90
N CYS A 320 -5.53 14.79 -20.04
CA CYS A 320 -6.38 15.45 -21.02
C CYS A 320 -7.82 14.99 -20.86
N TYR A 321 -8.76 15.93 -21.01
CA TYR A 321 -10.17 15.56 -21.04
C TYR A 321 -10.41 14.57 -22.19
N SER A 322 -11.07 13.46 -21.88
CA SER A 322 -11.49 12.45 -22.85
C SER A 322 -12.91 12.01 -22.55
N SER A 323 -13.69 11.74 -23.59
CA SER A 323 -15.01 11.13 -23.46
C SER A 323 -15.22 10.14 -24.60
N ILE A 324 -15.93 9.05 -24.29
CA ILE A 324 -16.34 8.05 -25.27
C ILE A 324 -17.86 8.20 -25.42
N GLU A 325 -18.33 8.49 -26.63
CA GLU A 325 -19.75 8.39 -26.97
C GLU A 325 -19.99 6.98 -27.44
N ASP A 326 -20.73 6.20 -26.68
CA ASP A 326 -21.13 4.85 -27.05
C ASP A 326 -22.64 4.69 -26.99
N GLU A 327 -23.20 3.87 -27.87
CA GLU A 327 -24.61 3.47 -27.81
C GLU A 327 -24.77 2.51 -26.61
N LYS A 328 -25.66 2.85 -25.68
CA LYS A 328 -25.98 1.99 -24.54
C LYS A 328 -26.39 0.62 -25.01
N GLN A 329 -25.59 -0.40 -24.77
CA GLN A 329 -26.03 -1.77 -25.00
C GLN A 329 -27.07 -2.16 -23.94
N GLU A 330 -28.18 -2.79 -24.37
CA GLU A 330 -29.16 -3.40 -23.46
C GLU A 330 -28.50 -4.59 -22.76
N GLY A 331 -28.49 -4.59 -21.44
CA GLY A 331 -27.94 -5.67 -20.64
C GLY A 331 -27.34 -5.18 -19.30
N TYR A 332 -26.04 -5.23 -19.19
CA TYR A 332 -25.35 -4.83 -18.00
C TYR A 332 -25.08 -3.31 -17.99
N ASN A 333 -25.78 -2.58 -17.11
CA ASN A 333 -25.52 -1.15 -16.91
C ASN A 333 -24.23 -0.99 -16.12
N LEU A 334 -23.08 -0.96 -16.80
CA LEU A 334 -21.85 -0.41 -16.27
C LEU A 334 -21.88 1.11 -16.43
N PRO A 335 -21.36 1.87 -15.44
CA PRO A 335 -21.32 3.34 -15.53
C PRO A 335 -20.40 3.81 -16.64
#